data_814a68b584f80d4f691f9847686c76e4
#
_entry.id   814a68b584f80d4f691f9847686c76e4
#
_cell.length_a   1.000
_cell.length_b   1.000
_cell.length_c   1.000
_cell.angle_alpha   90.00
_cell.angle_beta   90.00
_cell.angle_gamma   90.00
#
_symmetry.space_group_name_H-M   'P 1'
#
loop_
_entity.id
_entity.type
_entity.pdbx_description
1 polymer ?
#
loop_
_entity_poly.entity_id
_entity_poly.type
_entity_poly.pdbx_seq_one_letter_code
_entity_poly.pdbx_strand_id
1 'polypeptide(L)'
;MLKGKNIELRYLQQSDLEFLYDLENDEKLWVYGSERQHFSKKTLSDYIHNAKQDIEISKQVRFVISYKGKAVGMIDLYDYNGQSSGVGVIVLQDYQKKGFAKESLSLLTDYAFSNLKLKKLFCSITLNNIASIKLFTSFGFKLKSTIKGINYYIFTQ
;
A
#
# COMPACT_ATOMS: atom_id res chain seq x y z
N MET A 1 -14.85 0.30 -5.00
CA MET A 1 -14.39 -0.71 -4.03
C MET A 1 -13.98 -1.98 -4.74
N LEU A 2 -12.90 -2.58 -4.27
CA LEU A 2 -12.37 -3.79 -4.88
C LEU A 2 -12.61 -4.96 -3.92
N LYS A 3 -13.39 -5.95 -4.36
CA LYS A 3 -13.75 -7.08 -3.51
C LYS A 3 -12.94 -8.32 -3.85
N GLY A 4 -12.27 -8.87 -2.85
CA GLY A 4 -11.56 -10.13 -2.94
C GLY A 4 -12.34 -11.26 -2.30
N LYS A 5 -11.67 -12.42 -2.15
CA LYS A 5 -12.26 -13.60 -1.52
C LYS A 5 -12.45 -13.40 -0.01
N ASN A 6 -11.46 -12.84 0.66
CA ASN A 6 -11.46 -12.68 2.12
C ASN A 6 -11.49 -11.22 2.55
N ILE A 7 -10.97 -10.33 1.73
CA ILE A 7 -10.79 -8.92 2.06
C ILE A 7 -11.45 -8.03 1.00
N GLU A 8 -11.57 -6.76 1.35
CA GLU A 8 -12.06 -5.73 0.46
C GLU A 8 -11.10 -4.54 0.54
N LEU A 9 -10.84 -3.89 -0.59
CA LEU A 9 -10.12 -2.62 -0.62
C LEU A 9 -11.13 -1.50 -0.77
N ARG A 10 -11.10 -0.54 0.15
CA ARG A 10 -12.01 0.60 0.15
C ARG A 10 -11.27 1.90 0.45
N TYR A 11 -11.90 3.01 0.14
CA TYR A 11 -11.31 4.32 0.46
C TYR A 11 -11.35 4.60 1.95
N LEU A 12 -10.44 5.47 2.40
CA LEU A 12 -10.43 5.98 3.77
C LEU A 12 -11.71 6.74 4.08
N GLN A 13 -12.20 6.60 5.30
CA GLN A 13 -13.35 7.33 5.85
C GLN A 13 -12.95 7.98 7.16
N GLN A 14 -13.70 8.98 7.61
CA GLN A 14 -13.40 9.64 8.89
C GLN A 14 -13.45 8.66 10.07
N SER A 15 -14.26 7.61 9.99
CA SER A 15 -14.29 6.56 11.00
C SER A 15 -12.99 5.75 11.09
N ASP A 16 -12.08 5.88 10.13
CA ASP A 16 -10.78 5.23 10.14
C ASP A 16 -9.69 6.06 10.85
N LEU A 17 -10.04 7.23 11.41
CA LEU A 17 -9.05 8.13 11.98
C LEU A 17 -8.20 7.46 13.06
N GLU A 18 -8.80 6.74 14.01
CA GLU A 18 -8.07 6.05 15.07
C GLU A 18 -7.14 4.96 14.50
N PHE A 19 -7.64 4.18 13.55
CA PHE A 19 -6.85 3.16 12.87
C PHE A 19 -5.65 3.80 12.16
N LEU A 20 -5.87 4.87 11.40
CA LEU A 20 -4.80 5.56 10.67
C LEU A 20 -3.80 6.19 11.62
N TYR A 21 -4.28 6.79 12.71
CA TYR A 21 -3.43 7.39 13.74
C TYR A 21 -2.50 6.34 14.34
N ASP A 22 -3.03 5.19 14.73
CA ASP A 22 -2.24 4.12 15.31
C ASP A 22 -1.26 3.53 14.29
N LEU A 23 -1.69 3.34 13.05
CA LEU A 23 -0.85 2.79 12.00
C LEU A 23 0.33 3.71 11.68
N GLU A 24 0.07 5.01 11.44
CA GLU A 24 1.08 5.97 11.01
C GLU A 24 2.07 6.31 12.12
N ASN A 25 1.66 6.19 13.39
CA ASN A 25 2.52 6.51 14.53
C ASN A 25 3.13 5.29 15.20
N ASP A 26 2.92 4.10 14.67
CA ASP A 26 3.53 2.87 15.19
C ASP A 26 4.98 2.77 14.68
N GLU A 27 5.93 3.06 15.55
CA GLU A 27 7.35 3.03 15.20
C GLU A 27 7.84 1.66 14.76
N LYS A 28 7.19 0.57 15.19
CA LYS A 28 7.52 -0.79 14.77
C LYS A 28 7.25 -1.01 13.30
N LEU A 29 6.31 -0.25 12.72
CA LEU A 29 5.95 -0.35 11.31
C LEU A 29 6.79 0.56 10.42
N TRP A 30 7.56 1.49 10.99
CA TRP A 30 8.41 2.39 10.21
C TRP A 30 9.51 1.67 9.42
N VAL A 31 9.86 0.45 9.82
CA VAL A 31 10.82 -0.38 9.08
C VAL A 31 10.29 -0.74 7.69
N TYR A 32 8.96 -0.71 7.50
CA TYR A 32 8.31 -1.04 6.22
C TYR A 32 8.04 0.18 5.35
N GLY A 33 8.29 1.39 5.85
CA GLY A 33 8.04 2.64 5.13
C GLY A 33 9.23 3.58 5.21
N SER A 34 9.15 4.68 4.43
CA SER A 34 10.22 5.69 4.36
C SER A 34 10.03 6.81 5.38
N GLU A 35 8.81 7.03 5.85
CA GLU A 35 8.51 8.13 6.76
C GLU A 35 8.70 7.73 8.21
N ARG A 36 9.35 8.63 8.99
CA ARG A 36 9.69 8.40 10.38
C ARG A 36 9.31 9.61 11.22
N GLN A 37 8.04 10.01 11.12
CA GLN A 37 7.54 11.13 11.92
C GLN A 37 6.15 10.82 12.46
N HIS A 38 5.85 11.43 13.61
CA HIS A 38 4.51 11.33 14.20
C HIS A 38 3.59 12.35 13.59
N PHE A 39 2.35 11.93 13.36
CA PHE A 39 1.30 12.80 12.81
C PHE A 39 0.23 13.03 13.86
N SER A 40 -0.28 14.27 13.92
CA SER A 40 -1.42 14.60 14.77
C SER A 40 -2.73 14.08 14.18
N LYS A 41 -3.74 13.89 15.03
CA LYS A 41 -5.07 13.50 14.56
C LYS A 41 -5.66 14.53 13.60
N LYS A 42 -5.41 15.83 13.83
CA LYS A 42 -5.87 16.88 12.93
C LYS A 42 -5.26 16.74 11.54
N THR A 43 -3.96 16.53 11.46
CA THR A 43 -3.27 16.33 10.18
C THR A 43 -3.83 15.12 9.44
N LEU A 44 -4.05 14.00 10.14
CA LEU A 44 -4.59 12.79 9.55
C LEU A 44 -6.06 12.92 9.16
N SER A 45 -6.85 13.68 9.94
CA SER A 45 -8.23 13.97 9.59
C SER A 45 -8.32 14.78 8.30
N ASP A 46 -7.47 15.79 8.16
CA ASP A 46 -7.38 16.59 6.93
C ASP A 46 -6.94 15.71 5.75
N TYR A 47 -5.99 14.82 5.97
CA TYR A 47 -5.54 13.86 4.96
C TYR A 47 -6.71 12.97 4.49
N ILE A 48 -7.50 12.43 5.41
CA ILE A 48 -8.65 11.60 5.07
C ILE A 48 -9.68 12.40 4.27
N HIS A 49 -9.92 13.65 4.66
CA HIS A 49 -10.85 14.52 3.95
C HIS A 49 -10.46 14.70 2.48
N ASN A 50 -9.16 14.75 2.19
CA ASN A 50 -8.64 14.95 0.84
C ASN A 50 -8.27 13.64 0.12
N ALA A 51 -8.45 12.49 0.75
CA ALA A 51 -7.97 11.21 0.23
C ALA A 51 -8.73 10.67 -0.98
N LYS A 52 -9.92 11.21 -1.27
CA LYS A 52 -10.74 10.80 -2.41
C LYS A 52 -10.46 11.61 -3.67
N GLN A 53 -9.38 12.38 -3.66
CA GLN A 53 -8.99 13.16 -4.83
C GLN A 53 -8.63 12.23 -5.99
N ASP A 54 -8.96 12.65 -7.21
CA ASP A 54 -8.64 11.90 -8.42
C ASP A 54 -7.14 11.61 -8.51
N ILE A 55 -6.78 10.39 -8.88
CA ILE A 55 -5.38 9.96 -9.00
C ILE A 55 -4.61 10.78 -10.03
N GLU A 56 -5.28 11.30 -11.05
CA GLU A 56 -4.65 12.19 -12.03
C GLU A 56 -4.18 13.49 -11.40
N ILE A 57 -4.82 13.91 -10.32
CA ILE A 57 -4.49 15.15 -9.60
C ILE A 57 -3.50 14.86 -8.47
N SER A 58 -3.83 13.90 -7.59
CA SER A 58 -3.03 13.61 -6.40
C SER A 58 -1.81 12.74 -6.70
N LYS A 59 -1.81 12.04 -7.83
CA LYS A 59 -0.77 11.08 -8.23
C LYS A 59 -0.62 9.91 -7.27
N GLN A 60 -1.66 9.66 -6.48
CA GLN A 60 -1.70 8.55 -5.53
C GLN A 60 -3.14 8.14 -5.25
N VAL A 61 -3.29 6.90 -4.82
CA VAL A 61 -4.55 6.41 -4.25
C VAL A 61 -4.20 5.42 -3.14
N ARG A 62 -4.92 5.51 -2.03
CA ARG A 62 -4.66 4.68 -0.87
C ARG A 62 -5.94 3.99 -0.44
N PHE A 63 -5.87 2.66 -0.34
CA PHE A 63 -7.01 1.83 0.06
C PHE A 63 -6.79 1.24 1.44
N VAL A 64 -7.86 1.18 2.22
CA VAL A 64 -7.89 0.41 3.46
C VAL A 64 -8.13 -1.05 3.08
N ILE A 65 -7.33 -1.95 3.67
CA ILE A 65 -7.57 -3.38 3.59
C ILE A 65 -8.57 -3.72 4.69
N SER A 66 -9.79 -4.11 4.30
CA SER A 66 -10.87 -4.40 5.23
C SER A 66 -11.13 -5.90 5.28
N TYR A 67 -11.11 -6.46 6.49
CA TYR A 67 -11.43 -7.86 6.74
C TYR A 67 -12.62 -7.94 7.69
N LYS A 68 -13.72 -8.53 7.22
CA LYS A 68 -14.96 -8.63 8.00
C LYS A 68 -15.39 -7.29 8.60
N GLY A 69 -15.29 -6.23 7.79
CA GLY A 69 -15.67 -4.87 8.19
C GLY A 69 -14.65 -4.13 9.05
N LYS A 70 -13.50 -4.73 9.34
CA LYS A 70 -12.46 -4.13 10.18
C LYS A 70 -11.25 -3.74 9.34
N ALA A 71 -10.71 -2.53 9.57
CA ALA A 71 -9.49 -2.08 8.93
C ALA A 71 -8.30 -2.85 9.52
N VAL A 72 -7.55 -3.56 8.67
CA VAL A 72 -6.42 -4.40 9.09
C VAL A 72 -5.10 -4.00 8.45
N GLY A 73 -5.12 -3.08 7.49
CA GLY A 73 -3.93 -2.60 6.82
C GLY A 73 -4.28 -1.60 5.74
N MET A 74 -3.27 -1.21 4.98
CA MET A 74 -3.43 -0.30 3.85
C MET A 74 -2.55 -0.73 2.69
N ILE A 75 -3.00 -0.43 1.48
CA ILE A 75 -2.23 -0.64 0.26
C ILE A 75 -2.42 0.58 -0.63
N ASP A 76 -1.36 1.02 -1.28
CA ASP A 76 -1.42 2.25 -2.05
C ASP A 76 -0.63 2.19 -3.35
N LEU A 77 -1.07 3.04 -4.28
CA LEU A 77 -0.31 3.43 -5.45
C LEU A 77 0.23 4.84 -5.19
N TYR A 78 1.49 5.08 -5.52
CA TYR A 78 2.13 6.39 -5.37
C TYR A 78 3.00 6.70 -6.59
N ASP A 79 3.37 7.97 -6.75
CA ASP A 79 4.14 8.43 -7.88
C ASP A 79 3.54 7.99 -9.23
N TYR A 80 2.21 8.04 -9.30
CA TYR A 80 1.49 7.71 -10.54
C TYR A 80 1.78 8.75 -11.62
N ASN A 81 2.14 8.28 -12.81
CA ASN A 81 2.45 9.16 -13.95
C ASN A 81 1.67 8.82 -15.23
N GLY A 82 0.61 8.01 -15.11
CA GLY A 82 -0.19 7.58 -16.25
C GLY A 82 0.36 6.35 -16.97
N GLN A 83 1.60 5.97 -16.74
CA GLN A 83 2.24 4.79 -17.34
C GLN A 83 2.69 3.80 -16.29
N SER A 84 3.12 4.28 -15.13
CA SER A 84 3.63 3.46 -14.05
C SER A 84 3.22 4.04 -12.70
N SER A 85 3.35 3.23 -11.67
CA SER A 85 3.10 3.65 -10.30
C SER A 85 3.89 2.78 -9.32
N GLY A 86 4.28 3.38 -8.20
CA GLY A 86 4.80 2.64 -7.07
C GLY A 86 3.69 1.93 -6.32
N VAL A 87 4.03 0.90 -5.57
CA VAL A 87 3.11 0.12 -4.74
C VAL A 87 3.68 0.01 -3.32
N GLY A 88 2.86 0.32 -2.33
CA GLY A 88 3.18 0.10 -0.93
C GLY A 88 2.07 -0.69 -0.25
N VAL A 89 2.43 -1.53 0.72
CA VAL A 89 1.46 -2.30 1.50
C VAL A 89 1.94 -2.44 2.93
N ILE A 90 1.01 -2.31 3.87
CA ILE A 90 1.29 -2.50 5.28
C ILE A 90 0.07 -3.17 5.93
N VAL A 91 0.33 -4.19 6.75
CA VAL A 91 -0.70 -4.94 7.48
C VAL A 91 -0.37 -4.89 8.95
N LEU A 92 -1.38 -4.62 9.79
CA LEU A 92 -1.21 -4.63 11.24
C LEU A 92 -0.65 -5.97 11.70
N GLN A 93 0.21 -5.94 12.70
CA GLN A 93 0.96 -7.12 13.16
C GLN A 93 0.07 -8.33 13.44
N ASP A 94 -1.07 -8.13 14.11
CA ASP A 94 -1.98 -9.21 14.47
C ASP A 94 -2.67 -9.86 13.26
N TYR A 95 -2.59 -9.24 12.10
CA TYR A 95 -3.23 -9.73 10.87
C TYR A 95 -2.22 -10.17 9.81
N GLN A 96 -0.93 -10.15 10.15
CA GLN A 96 0.11 -10.62 9.25
C GLN A 96 0.10 -12.16 9.14
N LYS A 97 0.72 -12.68 8.08
CA LYS A 97 0.84 -14.13 7.81
C LYS A 97 -0.51 -14.83 7.60
N LYS A 98 -1.54 -14.09 7.18
CA LYS A 98 -2.86 -14.62 6.88
C LYS A 98 -3.23 -14.54 5.39
N GLY A 99 -2.29 -14.06 4.56
CA GLY A 99 -2.50 -13.92 3.13
C GLY A 99 -3.18 -12.61 2.72
N PHE A 100 -3.43 -11.70 3.63
CA PHE A 100 -4.13 -10.45 3.33
C PHE A 100 -3.31 -9.52 2.44
N ALA A 101 -2.01 -9.41 2.67
CA ALA A 101 -1.14 -8.60 1.83
C ALA A 101 -1.09 -9.12 0.39
N LYS A 102 -1.00 -10.43 0.23
CA LYS A 102 -0.98 -11.07 -1.10
C LYS A 102 -2.29 -10.87 -1.84
N GLU A 103 -3.41 -11.05 -1.16
CA GLU A 103 -4.73 -10.84 -1.77
C GLU A 103 -4.92 -9.36 -2.13
N SER A 104 -4.52 -8.43 -1.27
CA SER A 104 -4.63 -7.00 -1.55
C SER A 104 -3.75 -6.60 -2.74
N LEU A 105 -2.55 -7.16 -2.84
CA LEU A 105 -1.65 -6.91 -3.97
C LEU A 105 -2.26 -7.41 -5.28
N SER A 106 -2.92 -8.56 -5.27
CA SER A 106 -3.62 -9.09 -6.43
C SER A 106 -4.75 -8.15 -6.88
N LEU A 107 -5.58 -7.70 -5.94
CA LEU A 107 -6.66 -6.77 -6.24
C LEU A 107 -6.14 -5.43 -6.79
N LEU A 108 -5.11 -4.90 -6.17
CA LEU A 108 -4.53 -3.61 -6.59
C LEU A 108 -3.89 -3.73 -7.98
N THR A 109 -3.20 -4.82 -8.25
CA THR A 109 -2.57 -5.07 -9.55
C THR A 109 -3.61 -5.14 -10.65
N ASP A 110 -4.70 -5.87 -10.42
CA ASP A 110 -5.80 -5.93 -11.38
C ASP A 110 -6.38 -4.54 -11.66
N TYR A 111 -6.60 -3.76 -10.61
CA TYR A 111 -7.08 -2.38 -10.75
C TYR A 111 -6.11 -1.53 -11.56
N ALA A 112 -4.81 -1.63 -11.26
CA ALA A 112 -3.78 -0.84 -11.94
C ALA A 112 -3.71 -1.13 -13.44
N PHE A 113 -3.75 -2.39 -13.81
CA PHE A 113 -3.62 -2.77 -15.22
C PHE A 113 -4.95 -2.70 -15.98
N SER A 114 -6.06 -3.09 -15.35
CA SER A 114 -7.36 -3.14 -16.03
C SER A 114 -8.08 -1.79 -16.04
N ASN A 115 -8.06 -1.04 -14.94
CA ASN A 115 -8.77 0.23 -14.82
C ASN A 115 -7.89 1.43 -15.17
N LEU A 116 -6.68 1.48 -14.62
CA LEU A 116 -5.76 2.60 -14.85
C LEU A 116 -4.93 2.43 -16.12
N LYS A 117 -4.94 1.24 -16.74
CA LYS A 117 -4.20 0.94 -17.96
C LYS A 117 -2.70 1.16 -17.82
N LEU A 118 -2.16 0.93 -16.63
CA LEU A 118 -0.74 1.07 -16.40
C LEU A 118 0.07 0.01 -17.15
N LYS A 119 1.32 0.32 -17.43
CA LYS A 119 2.26 -0.58 -18.10
C LYS A 119 3.22 -1.24 -17.12
N LYS A 120 3.45 -0.60 -15.98
CA LYS A 120 4.46 -1.06 -15.02
C LYS A 120 4.11 -0.63 -13.61
N LEU A 121 4.38 -1.53 -12.65
CA LEU A 121 4.40 -1.22 -11.24
C LEU A 121 5.83 -1.37 -10.72
N PHE A 122 6.18 -0.61 -9.69
CA PHE A 122 7.49 -0.72 -9.06
C PHE A 122 7.34 -0.62 -7.54
N CYS A 123 8.35 -1.09 -6.82
CA CYS A 123 8.43 -0.88 -5.38
C CYS A 123 9.89 -0.85 -4.95
N SER A 124 10.13 -0.21 -3.81
CA SER A 124 11.45 -0.19 -3.17
C SER A 124 11.33 -0.83 -1.79
N ILE A 125 12.24 -1.75 -1.48
CA ILE A 125 12.19 -2.53 -0.26
C ILE A 125 13.59 -2.57 0.35
N THR A 126 13.70 -2.25 1.64
CA THR A 126 14.98 -2.37 2.35
C THR A 126 15.39 -3.83 2.46
N LEU A 127 16.70 -4.09 2.43
CA LEU A 127 17.25 -5.46 2.43
C LEU A 127 16.82 -6.28 3.65
N ASN A 128 16.56 -5.64 4.77
CA ASN A 128 16.17 -6.34 5.99
C ASN A 128 14.66 -6.65 6.06
N ASN A 129 13.86 -6.14 5.11
CA ASN A 129 12.43 -6.40 5.09
C ASN A 129 12.13 -7.69 4.31
N ILE A 130 12.48 -8.82 4.92
CA ILE A 130 12.38 -10.14 4.28
C ILE A 130 10.94 -10.49 3.89
N ALA A 131 9.97 -10.14 4.74
CA ALA A 131 8.56 -10.43 4.48
C ALA A 131 8.06 -9.76 3.20
N SER A 132 8.38 -8.47 3.00
CA SER A 132 8.01 -7.75 1.78
C SER A 132 8.74 -8.28 0.56
N ILE A 133 10.03 -8.60 0.69
CA ILE A 133 10.79 -9.18 -0.42
C ILE A 133 10.12 -10.48 -0.88
N LYS A 134 9.76 -11.37 0.05
CA LYS A 134 9.07 -12.60 -0.28
C LYS A 134 7.72 -12.35 -0.94
N LEU A 135 6.94 -11.42 -0.40
CA LEU A 135 5.63 -11.08 -0.94
C LEU A 135 5.73 -10.63 -2.40
N PHE A 136 6.54 -9.62 -2.65
CA PHE A 136 6.60 -9.02 -3.98
C PHE A 136 7.28 -9.95 -5.00
N THR A 137 8.34 -10.66 -4.62
CA THR A 137 9.01 -11.59 -5.53
C THR A 137 8.13 -12.80 -5.84
N SER A 138 7.41 -13.35 -4.85
CA SER A 138 6.50 -14.47 -5.09
C SER A 138 5.32 -14.07 -5.97
N PHE A 139 4.94 -12.80 -5.96
CA PHE A 139 3.87 -12.27 -6.80
C PHE A 139 4.33 -12.11 -8.26
N GLY A 140 5.63 -11.95 -8.50
CA GLY A 140 6.18 -11.79 -9.84
C GLY A 140 6.98 -10.53 -10.07
N PHE A 141 7.18 -9.71 -9.04
CA PHE A 141 8.07 -8.56 -9.14
C PHE A 141 9.51 -9.05 -9.26
N LYS A 142 10.29 -8.40 -10.12
CA LYS A 142 11.66 -8.77 -10.42
C LYS A 142 12.64 -7.68 -9.99
N LEU A 143 13.72 -8.10 -9.36
CA LEU A 143 14.77 -7.18 -8.91
C LEU A 143 15.40 -6.49 -10.12
N LYS A 144 15.44 -5.17 -10.08
CA LYS A 144 16.07 -4.34 -11.10
C LYS A 144 17.42 -3.80 -10.66
N SER A 145 17.51 -3.33 -9.42
CA SER A 145 18.74 -2.74 -8.89
C SER A 145 18.74 -2.75 -7.38
N THR A 146 19.93 -2.64 -6.81
CA THR A 146 20.13 -2.46 -5.37
C THR A 146 21.03 -1.26 -5.17
N ILE A 147 20.54 -0.24 -4.46
CA ILE A 147 21.27 1.00 -4.23
C ILE A 147 21.16 1.35 -2.75
N LYS A 148 22.31 1.49 -2.08
CA LYS A 148 22.41 1.92 -0.67
C LYS A 148 21.51 1.10 0.28
N GLY A 149 21.48 -0.22 0.13
CA GLY A 149 20.71 -1.10 0.99
C GLY A 149 19.23 -1.17 0.68
N ILE A 150 18.80 -0.66 -0.47
CA ILE A 150 17.42 -0.68 -0.93
C ILE A 150 17.34 -1.43 -2.25
N ASN A 151 16.47 -2.43 -2.30
CA ASN A 151 16.16 -3.15 -3.54
C ASN A 151 15.01 -2.48 -4.28
N TYR A 152 15.17 -2.35 -5.59
CA TYR A 152 14.14 -1.82 -6.47
C TYR A 152 13.62 -2.95 -7.36
N TYR A 153 12.30 -3.16 -7.34
CA TYR A 153 11.63 -4.22 -8.08
C TYR A 153 10.66 -3.64 -9.08
N ILE A 154 10.46 -4.35 -10.19
CA ILE A 154 9.46 -3.97 -11.20
C ILE A 154 8.56 -5.16 -11.52
N PHE A 155 7.33 -4.84 -11.93
CA PHE A 155 6.34 -5.81 -12.39
C PHE A 155 5.68 -5.26 -13.66
N THR A 156 5.68 -6.07 -14.71
CA THR A 156 4.97 -5.80 -15.95
C THR A 156 4.04 -6.98 -16.24
N GLN A 157 2.93 -6.69 -16.88
CA GLN A 157 1.98 -7.72 -17.24
C GLN A 157 2.38 -8.45 -18.54
#